data_01fadb63a63854c10d4f24b6aa836d2f
#
_entry.id   01fadb63a63854c10d4f24b6aa836d2f
#
_cell.length_a   1.000
_cell.length_b   1.000
_cell.length_c   1.000
_cell.angle_alpha   90.00
_cell.angle_beta   90.00
_cell.angle_gamma   90.00
#
_symmetry.space_group_name_H-M   'P 1'
#
loop_
_entity.id
_entity.type
_entity.pdbx_description
1 polymer ?
#
loop_
_entity_poly.entity_id
_entity_poly.type
_entity_poly.pdbx_seq_one_letter_code
_entity_poly.pdbx_strand_id
1 'polypeptide(L)'
;MSTPAAGREEVSRAAEPSRSRWTALAFIAVAQLMIALDATIVSIALPSAQAALGASDADRQWVVTAYTLSFGGLLLLGGRIADFAGRKRAFLLGLAGFAVASMIGGAAPSFAVLVVARALQGAFAALLAPTALSLLAVTFTQPRERATAFAVYGSIAGSGAAIGLLLGGVLTQYLTWRWCLYVNLPVAIVAAVGGWIVLPGSGARVRARLDLPGVALATAGLVALVYACTEAVSSGWSSATVIGLLTTSFVTLALFVFREARTAHPLLPLRILADRNRGGAYIVVALVIAGMFGAFLFLTYYLQTVLHYTPLQAGLAFLPLSVASQAGSWLIASSLMPHVAPRALMAPGALVAAAGMALLTQLQPAGAYLLLVLPAEVLLGLGISCVMVPAFSTATQRVDPRESGVASATVNAASQVGGSLGTALLNTVAVSAAAGFAGAQAAAFVHGFSVATAWGAVILVLAALVATVLISAGRPQPHRPI
;
A
#
# COMPACT_ATOMS: atom_id res chain seq x y z
N MET A 1 39.45 -43.29 30.29
CA MET A 1 40.01 -42.47 29.20
C MET A 1 39.23 -42.75 27.93
N SER A 2 38.29 -41.97 27.58
CA SER A 2 37.69 -41.87 26.24
C SER A 2 36.86 -40.61 26.19
N THR A 3 37.39 -39.62 25.51
CA THR A 3 36.96 -38.24 25.32
C THR A 3 35.83 -38.12 24.27
N PRO A 4 35.04 -37.11 24.29
CA PRO A 4 33.79 -37.01 23.53
C PRO A 4 34.01 -36.51 22.11
N ALA A 5 33.52 -37.28 21.14
CA ALA A 5 33.48 -36.93 19.71
C ALA A 5 32.22 -36.15 19.30
N ALA A 6 31.31 -35.78 20.25
CA ALA A 6 30.02 -35.17 19.97
C ALA A 6 30.06 -33.64 19.80
N GLY A 7 31.20 -32.96 20.02
CA GLY A 7 31.28 -31.48 19.98
C GLY A 7 31.72 -30.87 18.66
N ARG A 8 31.96 -31.64 17.59
CA ARG A 8 32.47 -31.14 16.30
C ARG A 8 31.45 -31.08 15.15
N GLU A 9 30.29 -31.70 15.29
CA GLU A 9 29.27 -31.68 14.23
C GLU A 9 28.30 -30.49 14.28
N GLU A 10 28.23 -29.77 15.40
CA GLU A 10 27.36 -28.58 15.49
C GLU A 10 27.98 -27.31 14.94
N VAL A 11 29.29 -27.23 14.69
CA VAL A 11 30.00 -26.04 14.21
C VAL A 11 30.05 -25.97 12.67
N SER A 12 29.59 -26.98 11.95
CA SER A 12 29.63 -27.05 10.47
C SER A 12 28.31 -26.70 9.77
N ARG A 13 27.37 -26.00 10.41
CA ARG A 13 26.42 -25.22 9.64
C ARG A 13 27.10 -23.92 9.22
N ALA A 14 27.99 -24.06 8.23
CA ALA A 14 28.72 -22.97 7.60
C ALA A 14 27.75 -21.84 7.30
N ALA A 15 28.07 -20.64 7.83
CA ALA A 15 27.43 -19.41 7.42
C ALA A 15 27.45 -19.36 5.89
N GLU A 16 26.28 -19.33 5.25
CA GLU A 16 26.21 -19.13 3.80
C GLU A 16 27.11 -17.96 3.42
N PRO A 17 27.90 -18.05 2.34
CA PRO A 17 28.82 -17.00 1.97
C PRO A 17 28.06 -15.67 1.86
N SER A 18 28.62 -14.61 2.42
CA SER A 18 27.95 -13.29 2.54
C SER A 18 27.37 -12.79 1.20
N ARG A 19 28.03 -13.12 0.08
CA ARG A 19 27.56 -12.83 -1.28
C ARG A 19 26.18 -13.44 -1.62
N SER A 20 25.90 -14.67 -1.19
CA SER A 20 24.63 -15.34 -1.46
C SER A 20 23.44 -14.60 -0.80
N ARG A 21 23.62 -14.08 0.42
CA ARG A 21 22.56 -13.37 1.15
C ARG A 21 22.21 -12.01 0.49
N TRP A 22 23.21 -11.27 0.03
CA TRP A 22 22.99 -10.00 -0.68
C TRP A 22 22.38 -10.20 -2.06
N THR A 23 22.74 -11.30 -2.74
CA THR A 23 22.08 -11.68 -4.01
C THR A 23 20.61 -12.06 -3.78
N ALA A 24 20.29 -12.76 -2.68
CA ALA A 24 18.90 -13.01 -2.31
C ALA A 24 18.11 -11.72 -2.05
N LEU A 25 18.73 -10.75 -1.34
CA LEU A 25 18.14 -9.42 -1.16
C LEU A 25 17.82 -8.75 -2.51
N ALA A 26 18.71 -8.82 -3.50
CA ALA A 26 18.49 -8.20 -4.79
C ALA A 26 17.21 -8.73 -5.47
N PHE A 27 16.97 -10.04 -5.48
CA PHE A 27 15.77 -10.63 -6.08
C PHE A 27 14.49 -10.38 -5.26
N ILE A 28 14.58 -10.35 -3.93
CA ILE A 28 13.47 -9.94 -3.07
C ILE A 28 13.13 -8.46 -3.31
N ALA A 29 14.14 -7.63 -3.48
CA ALA A 29 14.01 -6.21 -3.77
C ALA A 29 13.40 -5.94 -5.16
N VAL A 30 13.75 -6.74 -6.18
CA VAL A 30 13.12 -6.69 -7.51
C VAL A 30 11.62 -7.03 -7.43
N ALA A 31 11.24 -8.02 -6.62
CA ALA A 31 9.84 -8.34 -6.39
C ALA A 31 9.09 -7.19 -5.68
N GLN A 32 9.73 -6.55 -4.69
CA GLN A 32 9.15 -5.39 -4.01
C GLN A 32 9.04 -4.18 -4.96
N LEU A 33 10.04 -3.96 -5.80
CA LEU A 33 10.00 -2.92 -6.83
C LEU A 33 8.82 -3.15 -7.78
N MET A 34 8.56 -4.38 -8.21
CA MET A 34 7.43 -4.75 -9.07
C MET A 34 6.09 -4.37 -8.40
N ILE A 35 5.90 -4.71 -7.12
CA ILE A 35 4.66 -4.37 -6.38
C ILE A 35 4.50 -2.85 -6.29
N ALA A 36 5.57 -2.12 -5.95
CA ALA A 36 5.53 -0.67 -5.81
C ALA A 36 5.31 0.05 -7.15
N LEU A 37 5.95 -0.44 -8.20
CA LEU A 37 5.76 0.01 -9.59
C LEU A 37 4.30 -0.16 -10.03
N ASP A 38 3.76 -1.37 -9.88
CA ASP A 38 2.41 -1.71 -10.33
C ASP A 38 1.33 -0.87 -9.63
N ALA A 39 1.54 -0.53 -8.37
CA ALA A 39 0.62 0.31 -7.61
C ALA A 39 0.48 1.74 -8.20
N THR A 40 1.52 2.26 -8.85
CA THR A 40 1.56 3.65 -9.34
C THR A 40 1.52 3.77 -10.86
N ILE A 41 2.12 2.84 -11.58
CA ILE A 41 2.18 2.84 -13.05
C ILE A 41 0.80 2.88 -13.70
N VAL A 42 -0.15 2.16 -13.10
CA VAL A 42 -1.54 2.08 -13.58
C VAL A 42 -2.27 3.43 -13.43
N SER A 43 -1.92 4.24 -12.45
CA SER A 43 -2.56 5.56 -12.24
C SER A 43 -2.34 6.49 -13.45
N ILE A 44 -1.13 6.48 -14.04
CA ILE A 44 -0.82 7.28 -15.24
C ILE A 44 -1.48 6.70 -16.50
N ALA A 45 -1.60 5.37 -16.56
CA ALA A 45 -2.20 4.66 -17.69
C ALA A 45 -3.74 4.70 -17.69
N LEU A 46 -4.35 4.98 -16.53
CA LEU A 46 -5.78 4.84 -16.30
C LEU A 46 -6.66 5.69 -17.23
N PRO A 47 -6.36 6.99 -17.51
CA PRO A 47 -7.15 7.77 -18.46
C PRO A 47 -7.17 7.14 -19.87
N SER A 48 -6.01 6.65 -20.35
CA SER A 48 -5.89 5.99 -21.66
C SER A 48 -6.61 4.63 -21.66
N ALA A 49 -6.56 3.87 -20.58
CA ALA A 49 -7.26 2.60 -20.44
C ALA A 49 -8.79 2.81 -20.38
N GLN A 50 -9.26 3.83 -19.65
CA GLN A 50 -10.66 4.21 -19.55
C GLN A 50 -11.22 4.56 -20.94
N ALA A 51 -10.54 5.42 -21.68
CA ALA A 51 -10.93 5.80 -23.04
C ALA A 51 -10.98 4.60 -23.99
N ALA A 52 -9.95 3.73 -23.93
CA ALA A 52 -9.83 2.57 -24.82
C ALA A 52 -10.88 1.48 -24.54
N LEU A 53 -11.34 1.32 -23.29
CA LEU A 53 -12.27 0.27 -22.87
C LEU A 53 -13.70 0.80 -22.65
N GLY A 54 -13.94 2.09 -22.85
CA GLY A 54 -15.26 2.71 -22.73
C GLY A 54 -15.83 2.70 -21.31
N ALA A 55 -14.96 2.82 -20.29
CA ALA A 55 -15.39 2.81 -18.89
C ALA A 55 -15.94 4.17 -18.45
N SER A 56 -16.95 4.16 -17.58
CA SER A 56 -17.51 5.38 -16.99
C SER A 56 -16.60 6.02 -15.96
N ASP A 57 -16.83 7.30 -15.66
CA ASP A 57 -16.11 8.01 -14.58
C ASP A 57 -16.41 7.43 -13.18
N ALA A 58 -17.59 6.82 -13.01
CA ALA A 58 -17.95 6.14 -11.78
C ALA A 58 -17.19 4.83 -11.61
N ASP A 59 -16.92 4.11 -12.71
CA ASP A 59 -16.28 2.79 -12.65
C ASP A 59 -14.75 2.83 -12.59
N ARG A 60 -14.13 3.89 -13.12
CA ARG A 60 -12.65 3.97 -13.26
C ARG A 60 -11.88 3.65 -11.98
N GLN A 61 -12.44 4.00 -10.83
CA GLN A 61 -11.83 3.74 -9.52
C GLN A 61 -11.61 2.24 -9.25
N TRP A 62 -12.44 1.35 -9.86
CA TRP A 62 -12.34 -0.09 -9.63
C TRP A 62 -11.00 -0.68 -10.03
N VAL A 63 -10.30 -0.09 -11.00
CA VAL A 63 -8.96 -0.55 -11.42
C VAL A 63 -7.96 -0.43 -10.26
N VAL A 64 -8.08 0.60 -9.43
CA VAL A 64 -7.25 0.81 -8.25
C VAL A 64 -7.83 0.07 -7.05
N THR A 65 -9.12 0.24 -6.80
CA THR A 65 -9.82 -0.32 -5.63
C THR A 65 -9.79 -1.84 -5.60
N ALA A 66 -10.00 -2.53 -6.74
CA ALA A 66 -9.98 -3.98 -6.80
C ALA A 66 -8.60 -4.56 -6.39
N TYR A 67 -7.51 -3.91 -6.82
CA TYR A 67 -6.16 -4.29 -6.42
C TYR A 67 -5.92 -4.05 -4.92
N THR A 68 -6.17 -2.83 -4.43
CA THR A 68 -5.87 -2.46 -3.04
C THR A 68 -6.73 -3.23 -2.05
N LEU A 69 -8.00 -3.48 -2.39
CA LEU A 69 -8.92 -4.26 -1.58
C LEU A 69 -8.51 -5.72 -1.48
N SER A 70 -8.20 -6.37 -2.61
CA SER A 70 -7.72 -7.75 -2.63
C SER A 70 -6.38 -7.87 -1.92
N PHE A 71 -5.47 -6.92 -2.14
CA PHE A 71 -4.18 -6.88 -1.46
C PHE A 71 -4.36 -6.76 0.06
N GLY A 72 -5.09 -5.75 0.54
CA GLY A 72 -5.30 -5.52 1.97
C GLY A 72 -6.10 -6.64 2.64
N GLY A 73 -7.19 -7.08 2.01
CA GLY A 73 -8.09 -8.11 2.56
C GLY A 73 -7.43 -9.50 2.67
N LEU A 74 -6.49 -9.83 1.79
CA LEU A 74 -5.83 -11.13 1.76
C LEU A 74 -4.42 -11.12 2.35
N LEU A 75 -3.91 -9.97 2.81
CA LEU A 75 -2.52 -9.83 3.28
C LEU A 75 -2.20 -10.77 4.45
N LEU A 76 -3.12 -10.88 5.43
CA LEU A 76 -2.96 -11.77 6.59
C LEU A 76 -3.01 -13.25 6.17
N LEU A 77 -3.86 -13.59 5.22
CA LEU A 77 -3.91 -14.94 4.63
C LEU A 77 -2.61 -15.27 3.90
N GLY A 78 -2.10 -14.33 3.10
CA GLY A 78 -0.85 -14.50 2.36
C GLY A 78 0.34 -14.83 3.27
N GLY A 79 0.47 -14.14 4.41
CA GLY A 79 1.46 -14.43 5.42
C GLY A 79 1.33 -15.87 5.98
N ARG A 80 0.11 -16.30 6.29
CA ARG A 80 -0.16 -17.66 6.78
C ARG A 80 0.09 -18.74 5.71
N ILE A 81 -0.26 -18.49 4.46
CA ILE A 81 0.06 -19.40 3.34
C ILE A 81 1.57 -19.56 3.22
N ALA A 82 2.34 -18.48 3.36
CA ALA A 82 3.80 -18.52 3.31
C ALA A 82 4.40 -19.42 4.41
N ASP A 83 3.84 -19.37 5.63
CA ASP A 83 4.26 -20.22 6.75
C ASP A 83 3.92 -21.70 6.52
N PHE A 84 2.76 -21.99 5.90
CA PHE A 84 2.30 -23.35 5.63
C PHE A 84 2.96 -23.98 4.40
N ALA A 85 2.96 -23.30 3.24
CA ALA A 85 3.49 -23.81 1.98
C ALA A 85 5.02 -23.74 1.90
N GLY A 86 5.62 -22.94 2.78
CA GLY A 86 7.04 -22.60 2.79
C GLY A 86 7.33 -21.33 1.98
N ARG A 87 8.14 -20.46 2.56
CA ARG A 87 8.40 -19.09 2.07
C ARG A 87 8.87 -19.03 0.62
N LYS A 88 9.84 -19.86 0.22
CA LYS A 88 10.34 -19.90 -1.17
C LYS A 88 9.22 -20.25 -2.16
N ARG A 89 8.40 -21.27 -1.86
CA ARG A 89 7.28 -21.66 -2.73
C ARG A 89 6.23 -20.57 -2.81
N ALA A 90 5.85 -19.99 -1.67
CA ALA A 90 4.89 -18.91 -1.63
C ALA A 90 5.37 -17.67 -2.41
N PHE A 91 6.68 -17.34 -2.33
CA PHE A 91 7.29 -16.27 -3.10
C PHE A 91 7.20 -16.52 -4.60
N LEU A 92 7.58 -17.71 -5.06
CA LEU A 92 7.53 -18.06 -6.48
C LEU A 92 6.10 -18.16 -7.01
N LEU A 93 5.16 -18.69 -6.23
CA LEU A 93 3.74 -18.73 -6.59
C LEU A 93 3.15 -17.31 -6.66
N GLY A 94 3.51 -16.44 -5.71
CA GLY A 94 3.12 -15.03 -5.73
C GLY A 94 3.61 -14.31 -6.99
N LEU A 95 4.88 -14.49 -7.38
CA LEU A 95 5.44 -13.92 -8.62
C LEU A 95 4.75 -14.47 -9.87
N ALA A 96 4.60 -15.80 -9.98
CA ALA A 96 3.97 -16.42 -11.13
C ALA A 96 2.51 -15.97 -11.28
N GLY A 97 1.74 -15.99 -10.20
CA GLY A 97 0.34 -15.56 -10.21
C GLY A 97 0.18 -14.07 -10.52
N PHE A 98 1.05 -13.22 -9.97
CA PHE A 98 1.07 -11.79 -10.27
C PHE A 98 1.38 -11.54 -11.75
N ALA A 99 2.38 -12.24 -12.32
CA ALA A 99 2.72 -12.13 -13.74
C ALA A 99 1.58 -12.58 -14.64
N VAL A 100 0.94 -13.70 -14.35
CA VAL A 100 -0.23 -14.20 -15.11
C VAL A 100 -1.39 -13.20 -15.04
N ALA A 101 -1.72 -12.69 -13.86
CA ALA A 101 -2.74 -11.68 -13.69
C ALA A 101 -2.41 -10.39 -14.46
N SER A 102 -1.13 -9.96 -14.47
CA SER A 102 -0.64 -8.82 -15.25
C SER A 102 -0.82 -9.04 -16.75
N MET A 103 -0.53 -10.26 -17.25
CA MET A 103 -0.74 -10.61 -18.66
C MET A 103 -2.23 -10.56 -19.05
N ILE A 104 -3.11 -11.09 -18.20
CA ILE A 104 -4.57 -11.04 -18.40
C ILE A 104 -5.03 -9.57 -18.45
N GLY A 105 -4.56 -8.73 -17.53
CA GLY A 105 -4.89 -7.31 -17.50
C GLY A 105 -4.39 -6.53 -18.72
N GLY A 106 -3.17 -6.79 -19.17
CA GLY A 106 -2.61 -6.20 -20.38
C GLY A 106 -3.34 -6.62 -21.66
N ALA A 107 -3.84 -7.86 -21.71
CA ALA A 107 -4.63 -8.39 -22.83
C ALA A 107 -6.13 -8.09 -22.72
N ALA A 108 -6.60 -7.40 -21.65
CA ALA A 108 -8.00 -7.21 -21.36
C ALA A 108 -8.79 -6.63 -22.56
N PRO A 109 -9.84 -7.34 -23.01
CA PRO A 109 -10.72 -6.88 -24.08
C PRO A 109 -11.85 -5.97 -23.56
N SER A 110 -12.10 -5.96 -22.25
CA SER A 110 -13.13 -5.16 -21.60
C SER A 110 -12.65 -4.64 -20.24
N PHE A 111 -13.33 -3.61 -19.76
CA PHE A 111 -13.05 -3.03 -18.45
C PHE A 111 -13.23 -4.04 -17.30
N ALA A 112 -14.25 -4.87 -17.37
CA ALA A 112 -14.52 -5.91 -16.36
C ALA A 112 -13.34 -6.90 -16.24
N VAL A 113 -12.78 -7.34 -17.36
CA VAL A 113 -11.59 -8.22 -17.36
C VAL A 113 -10.38 -7.53 -16.75
N LEU A 114 -10.17 -6.23 -17.02
CA LEU A 114 -9.12 -5.45 -16.38
C LEU A 114 -9.30 -5.39 -14.86
N VAL A 115 -10.51 -5.12 -14.37
CA VAL A 115 -10.83 -5.08 -12.93
C VAL A 115 -10.58 -6.43 -12.26
N VAL A 116 -11.02 -7.54 -12.88
CA VAL A 116 -10.75 -8.90 -12.37
C VAL A 116 -9.25 -9.20 -12.33
N ALA A 117 -8.51 -8.84 -13.37
CA ALA A 117 -7.06 -8.98 -13.40
C ALA A 117 -6.39 -8.18 -12.28
N ARG A 118 -6.86 -6.96 -12.00
CA ARG A 118 -6.38 -6.13 -10.88
C ARG A 118 -6.66 -6.79 -9.52
N ALA A 119 -7.85 -7.38 -9.34
CA ALA A 119 -8.16 -8.12 -8.12
C ALA A 119 -7.22 -9.34 -7.94
N LEU A 120 -6.94 -10.08 -9.01
CA LEU A 120 -6.00 -11.19 -8.98
C LEU A 120 -4.57 -10.73 -8.68
N GLN A 121 -4.10 -9.63 -9.29
CA GLN A 121 -2.79 -9.03 -8.97
C GLN A 121 -2.70 -8.68 -7.49
N GLY A 122 -3.75 -8.03 -6.92
CA GLY A 122 -3.82 -7.71 -5.49
C GLY A 122 -3.74 -8.96 -4.61
N ALA A 123 -4.43 -10.05 -4.97
CA ALA A 123 -4.40 -11.30 -4.23
C ALA A 123 -2.99 -11.94 -4.22
N PHE A 124 -2.30 -11.95 -5.36
CA PHE A 124 -0.93 -12.47 -5.43
C PHE A 124 0.10 -11.52 -4.78
N ALA A 125 -0.11 -10.21 -4.82
CA ALA A 125 0.68 -9.24 -4.07
C ALA A 125 0.54 -9.46 -2.55
N ALA A 126 -0.67 -9.81 -2.07
CA ALA A 126 -0.94 -10.16 -0.68
C ALA A 126 -0.16 -11.40 -0.20
N LEU A 127 0.10 -12.34 -1.10
CA LEU A 127 0.99 -13.49 -0.83
C LEU A 127 2.46 -13.08 -0.86
N LEU A 128 2.84 -12.24 -1.82
CA LEU A 128 4.24 -11.90 -2.12
C LEU A 128 4.86 -10.98 -1.06
N ALA A 129 4.17 -9.91 -0.65
CA ALA A 129 4.72 -8.90 0.25
C ALA A 129 5.11 -9.43 1.64
N PRO A 130 4.25 -10.14 2.40
CA PRO A 130 4.64 -10.69 3.70
C PRO A 130 5.69 -11.80 3.55
N THR A 131 5.65 -12.55 2.44
CA THR A 131 6.65 -13.59 2.14
C THR A 131 8.03 -12.98 1.92
N ALA A 132 8.13 -11.88 1.18
CA ALA A 132 9.37 -11.14 0.96
C ALA A 132 9.98 -10.65 2.28
N LEU A 133 9.17 -10.03 3.15
CA LEU A 133 9.61 -9.58 4.49
C LEU A 133 10.07 -10.75 5.37
N SER A 134 9.35 -11.88 5.31
CA SER A 134 9.71 -13.08 6.07
C SER A 134 11.01 -13.70 5.55
N LEU A 135 11.24 -13.72 4.24
CA LEU A 135 12.50 -14.17 3.64
C LEU A 135 13.67 -13.28 4.08
N LEU A 136 13.50 -11.96 4.07
CA LEU A 136 14.53 -11.03 4.58
C LEU A 136 14.88 -11.32 6.04
N ALA A 137 13.85 -11.48 6.89
CA ALA A 137 14.05 -11.70 8.32
C ALA A 137 14.83 -12.98 8.62
N VAL A 138 14.69 -14.02 7.78
CA VAL A 138 15.40 -15.32 7.95
C VAL A 138 16.78 -15.31 7.32
N THR A 139 16.93 -14.63 6.18
CA THR A 139 18.20 -14.54 5.45
C THR A 139 19.22 -13.66 6.21
N PHE A 140 18.75 -12.60 6.86
CA PHE A 140 19.60 -11.68 7.61
C PHE A 140 19.38 -11.81 9.11
N THR A 141 20.19 -12.60 9.76
CA THR A 141 20.12 -12.88 11.21
C THR A 141 20.94 -11.89 12.04
N GLN A 142 22.01 -11.32 11.48
CA GLN A 142 22.85 -10.36 12.18
C GLN A 142 22.15 -8.98 12.24
N PRO A 143 22.08 -8.31 13.42
CA PRO A 143 21.30 -7.08 13.59
C PRO A 143 21.66 -5.95 12.61
N ARG A 144 22.95 -5.73 12.36
CA ARG A 144 23.41 -4.69 11.43
C ARG A 144 23.05 -4.99 9.98
N GLU A 145 23.30 -6.21 9.48
CA GLU A 145 22.95 -6.63 8.12
C GLU A 145 21.44 -6.61 7.92
N ARG A 146 20.69 -7.06 8.93
CA ARG A 146 19.22 -7.04 8.92
C ARG A 146 18.69 -5.61 8.79
N ALA A 147 19.20 -4.67 9.58
CA ALA A 147 18.81 -3.26 9.50
C ALA A 147 19.07 -2.68 8.10
N THR A 148 20.25 -2.97 7.51
CA THR A 148 20.58 -2.53 6.14
C THR A 148 19.66 -3.17 5.10
N ALA A 149 19.38 -4.47 5.19
CA ALA A 149 18.51 -5.17 4.25
C ALA A 149 17.07 -4.62 4.28
N PHE A 150 16.52 -4.35 5.47
CA PHE A 150 15.20 -3.73 5.61
C PHE A 150 15.18 -2.27 5.15
N ALA A 151 16.27 -1.51 5.36
CA ALA A 151 16.40 -0.16 4.83
C ALA A 151 16.41 -0.14 3.30
N VAL A 152 17.16 -1.04 2.65
CA VAL A 152 17.16 -1.20 1.19
C VAL A 152 15.78 -1.57 0.68
N TYR A 153 15.11 -2.55 1.31
CA TYR A 153 13.76 -2.97 0.94
C TYR A 153 12.75 -1.80 1.04
N GLY A 154 12.80 -1.04 2.13
CA GLY A 154 11.94 0.13 2.34
C GLY A 154 12.22 1.28 1.35
N SER A 155 13.49 1.54 1.03
CA SER A 155 13.85 2.56 0.05
C SER A 155 13.37 2.23 -1.35
N ILE A 156 13.37 0.94 -1.72
CA ILE A 156 12.84 0.46 -3.01
C ILE A 156 11.32 0.63 -3.07
N ALA A 157 10.61 0.38 -1.97
CA ALA A 157 9.16 0.63 -1.92
C ALA A 157 8.83 2.10 -2.22
N GLY A 158 9.62 3.04 -1.67
CA GLY A 158 9.44 4.48 -1.90
C GLY A 158 9.86 4.94 -3.30
N SER A 159 11.06 4.52 -3.77
CA SER A 159 11.55 4.89 -5.10
C SER A 159 10.77 4.22 -6.23
N GLY A 160 10.22 3.02 -5.97
CA GLY A 160 9.39 2.28 -6.92
C GLY A 160 8.17 3.08 -7.37
N ALA A 161 7.59 3.89 -6.49
CA ALA A 161 6.48 4.75 -6.83
C ALA A 161 6.87 5.81 -7.87
N ALA A 162 8.00 6.50 -7.68
CA ALA A 162 8.50 7.48 -8.65
C ALA A 162 8.85 6.84 -10.00
N ILE A 163 9.54 5.70 -9.96
CA ILE A 163 9.89 4.95 -11.17
C ILE A 163 8.62 4.49 -11.90
N GLY A 164 7.58 4.07 -11.15
CA GLY A 164 6.30 3.64 -11.71
C GLY A 164 5.58 4.74 -12.46
N LEU A 165 5.54 5.94 -11.90
CA LEU A 165 4.92 7.10 -12.56
C LEU A 165 5.65 7.48 -13.86
N LEU A 166 6.99 7.52 -13.83
CA LEU A 166 7.80 7.82 -15.04
C LEU A 166 7.67 6.73 -16.09
N LEU A 167 7.84 5.47 -15.68
CA LEU A 167 7.75 4.34 -16.59
C LEU A 167 6.34 4.22 -17.19
N GLY A 168 5.30 4.47 -16.36
CA GLY A 168 3.91 4.53 -16.81
C GLY A 168 3.71 5.59 -17.89
N GLY A 169 4.29 6.77 -17.70
CA GLY A 169 4.27 7.85 -18.68
C GLY A 169 4.94 7.45 -20.00
N VAL A 170 6.16 6.91 -19.95
CA VAL A 170 6.91 6.45 -21.13
C VAL A 170 6.14 5.33 -21.85
N LEU A 171 5.73 4.29 -21.16
CA LEU A 171 5.05 3.14 -21.76
C LEU A 171 3.70 3.53 -22.37
N THR A 172 2.94 4.38 -21.70
CA THR A 172 1.62 4.82 -22.19
C THR A 172 1.76 5.75 -23.40
N GLN A 173 2.77 6.61 -23.41
CA GLN A 173 2.97 7.59 -24.51
C GLN A 173 3.57 6.96 -25.76
N TYR A 174 4.59 6.11 -25.63
CA TYR A 174 5.35 5.59 -26.78
C TYR A 174 4.90 4.21 -27.26
N LEU A 175 4.16 3.48 -26.41
CA LEU A 175 3.59 2.19 -26.72
C LEU A 175 2.07 2.23 -26.55
N THR A 176 1.55 1.56 -25.52
CA THR A 176 0.14 1.60 -25.14
C THR A 176 0.02 1.44 -23.62
N TRP A 177 -1.11 1.83 -23.03
CA TRP A 177 -1.39 1.62 -21.60
C TRP A 177 -1.25 0.15 -21.18
N ARG A 178 -1.43 -0.80 -22.08
CA ARG A 178 -1.32 -2.25 -21.82
C ARG A 178 0.08 -2.66 -21.38
N TRP A 179 1.11 -1.97 -21.86
CA TRP A 179 2.50 -2.22 -21.49
C TRP A 179 2.81 -1.88 -20.04
N CYS A 180 2.00 -1.04 -19.40
CA CYS A 180 2.09 -0.79 -17.96
C CYS A 180 1.82 -2.04 -17.12
N LEU A 181 1.05 -2.99 -17.67
CA LEU A 181 0.81 -4.29 -17.06
C LEU A 181 1.81 -5.34 -17.55
N TYR A 182 2.11 -5.38 -18.85
CA TYR A 182 3.05 -6.34 -19.42
C TYR A 182 4.47 -6.21 -18.87
N VAL A 183 4.91 -5.03 -18.44
CA VAL A 183 6.26 -4.80 -17.86
C VAL A 183 6.50 -5.61 -16.59
N ASN A 184 5.44 -6.02 -15.89
CA ASN A 184 5.55 -6.87 -14.72
C ASN A 184 6.05 -8.29 -15.05
N LEU A 185 5.81 -8.78 -16.27
CA LEU A 185 6.23 -10.13 -16.68
C LEU A 185 7.76 -10.31 -16.70
N PRO A 186 8.55 -9.49 -17.42
CA PRO A 186 10.01 -9.64 -17.37
C PRO A 186 10.58 -9.44 -15.97
N VAL A 187 10.03 -8.49 -15.18
CA VAL A 187 10.47 -8.27 -13.80
C VAL A 187 10.17 -9.48 -12.92
N ALA A 188 8.97 -10.08 -13.04
CA ALA A 188 8.60 -11.28 -12.31
C ALA A 188 9.47 -12.48 -12.72
N ILE A 189 9.80 -12.64 -14.00
CA ILE A 189 10.69 -13.73 -14.48
C ILE A 189 12.07 -13.59 -13.85
N VAL A 190 12.66 -12.39 -13.86
CA VAL A 190 13.99 -12.13 -13.27
C VAL A 190 13.96 -12.45 -11.75
N ALA A 191 12.93 -11.98 -11.04
CA ALA A 191 12.78 -12.25 -9.61
C ALA A 191 12.54 -13.73 -9.32
N ALA A 192 11.76 -14.42 -10.16
CA ALA A 192 11.44 -15.84 -9.98
C ALA A 192 12.64 -16.74 -10.26
N VAL A 193 13.34 -16.53 -11.36
CA VAL A 193 14.55 -17.31 -11.71
C VAL A 193 15.64 -17.09 -10.66
N GLY A 194 15.94 -15.85 -10.30
CA GLY A 194 16.91 -15.56 -9.27
C GLY A 194 16.51 -16.08 -7.90
N GLY A 195 15.24 -15.92 -7.52
CA GLY A 195 14.70 -16.48 -6.29
C GLY A 195 14.74 -18.02 -6.26
N TRP A 196 14.46 -18.67 -7.39
CA TRP A 196 14.60 -20.13 -7.50
C TRP A 196 16.03 -20.60 -7.23
N ILE A 197 17.02 -19.92 -7.81
CA ILE A 197 18.44 -20.30 -7.70
C ILE A 197 19.01 -19.98 -6.31
N VAL A 198 18.72 -18.77 -5.76
CA VAL A 198 19.47 -18.22 -4.62
C VAL A 198 18.75 -18.43 -3.29
N LEU A 199 17.39 -18.43 -3.28
CA LEU A 199 16.67 -18.58 -2.01
C LEU A 199 16.82 -19.98 -1.43
N PRO A 200 17.11 -20.11 -0.12
CA PRO A 200 17.23 -21.39 0.53
C PRO A 200 15.92 -22.18 0.42
N GLY A 201 16.03 -23.49 0.26
CA GLY A 201 14.89 -24.39 0.27
C GLY A 201 14.09 -24.22 1.56
N SER A 202 12.79 -24.44 1.50
CA SER A 202 11.88 -24.25 2.64
C SER A 202 12.34 -25.11 3.82
N GLY A 203 12.80 -24.45 4.89
CA GLY A 203 13.01 -25.09 6.18
C GLY A 203 11.71 -25.71 6.73
N ALA A 204 11.78 -26.34 7.90
CA ALA A 204 10.67 -27.07 8.50
C ALA A 204 9.32 -26.35 8.37
N ARG A 205 8.35 -27.03 7.78
CA ARG A 205 6.97 -26.57 7.69
C ARG A 205 6.43 -26.40 9.11
N VAL A 206 6.13 -25.19 9.50
CA VAL A 206 5.37 -24.95 10.73
C VAL A 206 3.93 -25.41 10.44
N ARG A 207 3.43 -26.35 11.24
CA ARG A 207 2.01 -26.75 11.18
C ARG A 207 1.14 -25.61 11.74
N ALA A 208 1.02 -24.52 10.98
CA ALA A 208 0.11 -23.43 11.31
C ALA A 208 -1.32 -23.86 10.93
N ARG A 209 -2.26 -23.75 11.87
CA ARG A 209 -3.68 -23.92 11.55
C ARG A 209 -4.16 -22.61 10.90
N LEU A 210 -4.67 -22.71 9.67
CA LEU A 210 -5.27 -21.58 8.96
C LEU A 210 -6.65 -21.30 9.54
N ASP A 211 -6.89 -20.07 10.00
CA ASP A 211 -8.23 -19.61 10.35
C ASP A 211 -8.97 -19.14 9.09
N LEU A 212 -9.34 -20.10 8.22
CA LEU A 212 -10.08 -19.81 6.99
C LEU A 212 -11.39 -19.03 7.23
N PRO A 213 -12.22 -19.37 8.27
CA PRO A 213 -13.42 -18.57 8.54
C PRO A 213 -13.12 -17.13 8.95
N GLY A 214 -12.05 -16.90 9.74
CA GLY A 214 -11.63 -15.53 10.08
C GLY A 214 -11.23 -14.72 8.84
N VAL A 215 -10.44 -15.33 7.94
CA VAL A 215 -10.09 -14.70 6.64
C VAL A 215 -11.34 -14.40 5.82
N ALA A 216 -12.25 -15.36 5.68
CA ALA A 216 -13.47 -15.17 4.90
C ALA A 216 -14.34 -14.03 5.45
N LEU A 217 -14.50 -13.95 6.79
CA LEU A 217 -15.25 -12.88 7.45
C LEU A 217 -14.60 -11.50 7.23
N ALA A 218 -13.28 -11.39 7.44
CA ALA A 218 -12.56 -10.13 7.23
C ALA A 218 -12.64 -9.67 5.78
N THR A 219 -12.35 -10.57 4.83
CA THR A 219 -12.37 -10.25 3.39
C THR A 219 -13.79 -9.89 2.94
N ALA A 220 -14.80 -10.69 3.29
CA ALA A 220 -16.19 -10.41 2.92
C ALA A 220 -16.68 -9.07 3.49
N GLY A 221 -16.33 -8.77 4.76
CA GLY A 221 -16.70 -7.52 5.39
C GLY A 221 -16.05 -6.30 4.73
N LEU A 222 -14.76 -6.38 4.40
CA LEU A 222 -14.06 -5.30 3.72
C LEU A 222 -14.56 -5.12 2.28
N VAL A 223 -14.78 -6.21 1.55
CA VAL A 223 -15.36 -6.18 0.19
C VAL A 223 -16.73 -5.53 0.21
N ALA A 224 -17.61 -5.96 1.13
CA ALA A 224 -18.95 -5.38 1.25
C ALA A 224 -18.90 -3.89 1.58
N LEU A 225 -17.96 -3.44 2.44
CA LEU A 225 -17.80 -2.03 2.79
C LEU A 225 -17.39 -1.18 1.59
N VAL A 226 -16.37 -1.61 0.88
CA VAL A 226 -15.85 -0.84 -0.27
C VAL A 226 -16.86 -0.87 -1.42
N TYR A 227 -17.51 -2.01 -1.65
CA TYR A 227 -18.55 -2.11 -2.67
C TYR A 227 -19.75 -1.20 -2.35
N ALA A 228 -20.18 -1.15 -1.07
CA ALA A 228 -21.23 -0.22 -0.64
C ALA A 228 -20.89 1.24 -0.94
N CYS A 229 -19.66 1.66 -0.61
CA CYS A 229 -19.20 3.04 -0.89
C CYS A 229 -19.19 3.35 -2.40
N THR A 230 -18.82 2.37 -3.22
CA THR A 230 -18.78 2.53 -4.67
C THR A 230 -20.19 2.57 -5.27
N GLU A 231 -21.07 1.66 -4.85
CA GLU A 231 -22.46 1.57 -5.31
C GLU A 231 -23.26 2.81 -4.91
N ALA A 232 -22.89 3.47 -3.81
CA ALA A 232 -23.54 4.70 -3.37
C ALA A 232 -23.44 5.86 -4.39
N VAL A 233 -22.47 5.80 -5.33
CA VAL A 233 -22.33 6.79 -6.42
C VAL A 233 -23.52 6.68 -7.39
N SER A 234 -23.87 5.46 -7.78
CA SER A 234 -24.90 5.18 -8.81
C SER A 234 -26.30 5.11 -8.21
N SER A 235 -26.43 4.45 -7.05
CA SER A 235 -27.72 4.09 -6.44
C SER A 235 -28.14 5.01 -5.28
N GLY A 236 -27.23 5.89 -4.81
CA GLY A 236 -27.45 6.74 -3.64
C GLY A 236 -27.29 6.00 -2.31
N TRP A 237 -26.95 6.74 -1.26
CA TRP A 237 -26.69 6.22 0.10
C TRP A 237 -27.92 5.58 0.77
N SER A 238 -29.13 5.97 0.36
CA SER A 238 -30.40 5.46 0.90
C SER A 238 -30.92 4.21 0.18
N SER A 239 -30.22 3.72 -0.85
CA SER A 239 -30.66 2.55 -1.60
C SER A 239 -30.60 1.28 -0.73
N ALA A 240 -31.56 0.37 -0.94
CA ALA A 240 -31.62 -0.90 -0.22
C ALA A 240 -30.34 -1.73 -0.42
N THR A 241 -29.73 -1.68 -1.62
CA THR A 241 -28.48 -2.36 -1.93
C THR A 241 -27.33 -1.83 -1.08
N VAL A 242 -27.17 -0.51 -0.99
CA VAL A 242 -26.09 0.13 -0.21
C VAL A 242 -26.26 -0.17 1.29
N ILE A 243 -27.49 -0.01 1.81
CA ILE A 243 -27.80 -0.32 3.22
C ILE A 243 -27.55 -1.81 3.50
N GLY A 244 -27.97 -2.71 2.61
CA GLY A 244 -27.73 -4.15 2.73
C GLY A 244 -26.24 -4.50 2.76
N LEU A 245 -25.43 -3.89 1.89
CA LEU A 245 -23.99 -4.07 1.85
C LEU A 245 -23.29 -3.52 3.12
N LEU A 246 -23.69 -2.33 3.59
CA LEU A 246 -23.18 -1.76 4.84
C LEU A 246 -23.51 -2.63 6.06
N THR A 247 -24.76 -3.14 6.12
CA THR A 247 -25.19 -4.06 7.17
C THR A 247 -24.40 -5.37 7.12
N THR A 248 -24.23 -5.95 5.93
CA THR A 248 -23.41 -7.15 5.71
C THR A 248 -21.98 -6.92 6.14
N SER A 249 -21.37 -5.79 5.78
CA SER A 249 -20.03 -5.41 6.22
C SER A 249 -19.92 -5.34 7.74
N PHE A 250 -20.84 -4.61 8.37
CA PHE A 250 -20.83 -4.46 9.83
C PHE A 250 -20.96 -5.80 10.55
N VAL A 251 -21.91 -6.65 10.12
CA VAL A 251 -22.13 -7.98 10.73
C VAL A 251 -20.91 -8.88 10.53
N THR A 252 -20.35 -8.96 9.33
CA THR A 252 -19.22 -9.84 9.05
C THR A 252 -17.94 -9.37 9.77
N LEU A 253 -17.68 -8.07 9.84
CA LEU A 253 -16.54 -7.52 10.60
C LEU A 253 -16.74 -7.68 12.12
N ALA A 254 -17.96 -7.52 12.64
CA ALA A 254 -18.25 -7.79 14.04
C ALA A 254 -18.05 -9.27 14.39
N LEU A 255 -18.51 -10.19 13.51
CA LEU A 255 -18.28 -11.63 13.66
C LEU A 255 -16.78 -11.98 13.56
N PHE A 256 -16.03 -11.30 12.69
CA PHE A 256 -14.57 -11.45 12.61
C PHE A 256 -13.92 -11.09 13.95
N VAL A 257 -14.21 -9.89 14.50
CA VAL A 257 -13.66 -9.45 15.78
C VAL A 257 -14.05 -10.40 16.92
N PHE A 258 -15.32 -10.82 16.96
CA PHE A 258 -15.80 -11.78 17.96
C PHE A 258 -15.07 -13.14 17.86
N ARG A 259 -14.83 -13.62 16.65
CA ARG A 259 -14.09 -14.85 16.39
C ARG A 259 -12.62 -14.73 16.82
N GLU A 260 -11.94 -13.62 16.43
CA GLU A 260 -10.55 -13.35 16.81
C GLU A 260 -10.38 -13.30 18.35
N ALA A 261 -11.39 -12.79 19.07
CA ALA A 261 -11.39 -12.75 20.53
C ALA A 261 -11.47 -14.14 21.19
N ARG A 262 -12.00 -15.17 20.47
CA ARG A 262 -12.25 -16.51 21.00
C ARG A 262 -11.34 -17.60 20.40
N THR A 263 -10.63 -17.31 19.34
CA THR A 263 -9.78 -18.29 18.65
C THR A 263 -8.46 -18.45 19.37
N ALA A 264 -8.01 -19.71 19.59
CA ALA A 264 -6.72 -20.00 20.20
C ALA A 264 -5.50 -19.59 19.35
N HIS A 265 -5.68 -19.49 18.05
CA HIS A 265 -4.66 -19.08 17.08
C HIS A 265 -5.19 -17.96 16.18
N PRO A 266 -5.38 -16.73 16.72
CA PRO A 266 -5.96 -15.62 15.98
C PRO A 266 -5.06 -15.21 14.81
N LEU A 267 -5.67 -14.78 13.70
CA LEU A 267 -4.98 -14.14 12.58
C LEU A 267 -4.36 -12.82 13.00
N LEU A 268 -5.15 -12.08 13.78
CA LEU A 268 -4.80 -10.76 14.30
C LEU A 268 -5.07 -10.72 15.80
N PRO A 269 -4.07 -10.94 16.66
CA PRO A 269 -4.25 -10.85 18.10
C PRO A 269 -4.79 -9.47 18.49
N LEU A 270 -6.01 -9.40 19.02
CA LEU A 270 -6.69 -8.14 19.33
C LEU A 270 -5.90 -7.25 20.30
N ARG A 271 -5.02 -7.83 21.13
CA ARG A 271 -4.09 -7.08 21.99
C ARG A 271 -3.13 -6.17 21.20
N ILE A 272 -2.84 -6.50 19.93
CA ILE A 272 -2.00 -5.66 19.05
C ILE A 272 -2.79 -4.43 18.63
N LEU A 273 -4.08 -4.58 18.31
CA LEU A 273 -4.97 -3.47 17.98
C LEU A 273 -5.38 -2.64 19.20
N ALA A 274 -5.56 -3.30 20.34
CA ALA A 274 -6.01 -2.66 21.59
C ALA A 274 -4.92 -1.78 22.23
N ASP A 275 -3.65 -1.96 21.88
CA ASP A 275 -2.60 -1.04 22.33
C ASP A 275 -2.82 0.35 21.74
N ARG A 276 -2.94 1.34 22.61
CA ARG A 276 -3.30 2.72 22.26
C ARG A 276 -2.37 3.33 21.19
N ASN A 277 -1.07 3.08 21.30
CA ASN A 277 -0.09 3.65 20.36
C ASN A 277 -0.12 2.94 19.02
N ARG A 278 -0.20 1.59 19.02
CA ARG A 278 -0.26 0.79 17.78
C ARG A 278 -1.58 0.98 17.07
N GLY A 279 -2.70 0.83 17.77
CA GLY A 279 -4.03 1.09 17.21
C GLY A 279 -4.16 2.51 16.66
N GLY A 280 -3.64 3.50 17.40
CA GLY A 280 -3.54 4.88 16.92
C GLY A 280 -2.72 5.00 15.64
N ALA A 281 -1.55 4.35 15.57
CA ALA A 281 -0.72 4.37 14.36
C ALA A 281 -1.43 3.73 13.15
N TYR A 282 -2.13 2.59 13.34
CA TYR A 282 -2.91 1.96 12.26
C TYR A 282 -4.03 2.86 11.72
N ILE A 283 -4.78 3.51 12.62
CA ILE A 283 -5.84 4.44 12.24
C ILE A 283 -5.26 5.65 11.51
N VAL A 284 -4.17 6.23 12.00
CA VAL A 284 -3.53 7.39 11.35
C VAL A 284 -3.03 7.02 9.96
N VAL A 285 -2.39 5.86 9.79
CA VAL A 285 -1.95 5.36 8.48
C VAL A 285 -3.15 5.22 7.53
N ALA A 286 -4.22 4.56 7.98
CA ALA A 286 -5.41 4.38 7.17
C ALA A 286 -6.03 5.73 6.74
N LEU A 287 -6.16 6.69 7.66
CA LEU A 287 -6.72 8.02 7.36
C LEU A 287 -5.81 8.82 6.42
N VAL A 288 -4.48 8.82 6.63
CA VAL A 288 -3.56 9.57 5.76
C VAL A 288 -3.58 9.00 4.35
N ILE A 289 -3.54 7.69 4.21
CA ILE A 289 -3.62 7.06 2.89
C ILE A 289 -4.99 7.30 2.26
N ALA A 290 -6.08 7.21 3.02
CA ALA A 290 -7.43 7.51 2.53
C ALA A 290 -7.55 8.96 2.00
N GLY A 291 -7.04 9.94 2.74
CA GLY A 291 -7.06 11.35 2.32
C GLY A 291 -6.23 11.61 1.07
N MET A 292 -5.09 10.94 0.92
CA MET A 292 -4.15 11.19 -0.18
C MET A 292 -4.42 10.40 -1.46
N PHE A 293 -4.97 9.17 -1.36
CA PHE A 293 -5.09 8.29 -2.52
C PHE A 293 -6.01 8.86 -3.61
N GLY A 294 -7.08 9.56 -3.20
CA GLY A 294 -7.94 10.29 -4.12
C GLY A 294 -7.19 11.39 -4.89
N ALA A 295 -6.24 12.08 -4.24
CA ALA A 295 -5.47 13.13 -4.89
C ALA A 295 -4.64 12.61 -6.07
N PHE A 296 -4.01 11.44 -5.95
CA PHE A 296 -3.26 10.84 -7.05
C PHE A 296 -4.13 10.57 -8.28
N LEU A 297 -5.30 9.98 -8.08
CA LEU A 297 -6.24 9.69 -9.15
C LEU A 297 -6.69 10.99 -9.83
N PHE A 298 -7.22 11.93 -9.04
CA PHE A 298 -7.77 13.18 -9.57
C PHE A 298 -6.70 14.07 -10.20
N LEU A 299 -5.51 14.17 -9.59
CA LEU A 299 -4.43 14.97 -10.14
C LEU A 299 -3.94 14.39 -11.48
N THR A 300 -3.88 13.07 -11.63
CA THR A 300 -3.58 12.43 -12.92
C THR A 300 -4.57 12.85 -14.00
N TYR A 301 -5.88 12.80 -13.70
CA TYR A 301 -6.91 13.23 -14.65
C TYR A 301 -6.85 14.73 -14.92
N TYR A 302 -6.63 15.56 -13.90
CA TYR A 302 -6.46 16.99 -14.05
C TYR A 302 -5.30 17.32 -15.00
N LEU A 303 -4.14 16.72 -14.78
CA LEU A 303 -2.97 16.93 -15.64
C LEU A 303 -3.21 16.47 -17.07
N GLN A 304 -3.81 15.30 -17.28
CA GLN A 304 -3.96 14.73 -18.63
C GLN A 304 -5.19 15.25 -19.37
N THR A 305 -6.35 15.40 -18.70
CA THR A 305 -7.60 15.77 -19.38
C THR A 305 -7.91 17.28 -19.35
N VAL A 306 -7.47 17.99 -18.30
CA VAL A 306 -7.72 19.44 -18.17
C VAL A 306 -6.53 20.25 -18.68
N LEU A 307 -5.30 19.92 -18.24
CA LEU A 307 -4.09 20.61 -18.69
C LEU A 307 -3.51 20.02 -19.98
N HIS A 308 -4.09 18.95 -20.53
CA HIS A 308 -3.65 18.27 -21.75
C HIS A 308 -2.18 17.84 -21.74
N TYR A 309 -1.66 17.49 -20.54
CA TYR A 309 -0.32 16.91 -20.44
C TYR A 309 -0.28 15.54 -21.06
N THR A 310 0.81 15.25 -21.77
CA THR A 310 1.07 13.88 -22.22
C THR A 310 1.26 12.97 -20.99
N PRO A 311 1.08 11.65 -21.12
CA PRO A 311 1.31 10.71 -20.02
C PRO A 311 2.71 10.85 -19.38
N LEU A 312 3.75 11.10 -20.21
CA LEU A 312 5.11 11.34 -19.72
C LEU A 312 5.22 12.65 -18.92
N GLN A 313 4.61 13.73 -19.42
CA GLN A 313 4.58 15.00 -18.69
C GLN A 313 3.84 14.87 -17.36
N ALA A 314 2.74 14.13 -17.33
CA ALA A 314 2.02 13.84 -16.09
C ALA A 314 2.87 13.02 -15.10
N GLY A 315 3.61 12.01 -15.58
CA GLY A 315 4.56 11.26 -14.77
C GLY A 315 5.68 12.12 -14.19
N LEU A 316 6.26 13.01 -15.02
CA LEU A 316 7.28 13.97 -14.57
C LEU A 316 6.73 14.97 -13.55
N ALA A 317 5.47 15.39 -13.74
CA ALA A 317 4.79 16.30 -12.83
C ALA A 317 4.64 15.75 -11.40
N PHE A 318 4.62 14.42 -11.20
CA PHE A 318 4.59 13.80 -9.86
C PHE A 318 5.97 13.65 -9.18
N LEU A 319 7.07 13.97 -9.87
CA LEU A 319 8.42 13.85 -9.28
C LEU A 319 8.61 14.71 -8.03
N PRO A 320 8.14 15.96 -7.94
CA PRO A 320 8.31 16.78 -6.74
C PRO A 320 7.74 16.11 -5.50
N LEU A 321 6.56 15.48 -5.59
CA LEU A 321 5.96 14.73 -4.50
C LEU A 321 6.85 13.55 -4.07
N SER A 322 7.36 12.79 -5.04
CA SER A 322 8.21 11.63 -4.77
C SER A 322 9.55 12.03 -4.15
N VAL A 323 10.19 13.09 -4.68
CA VAL A 323 11.46 13.62 -4.15
C VAL A 323 11.26 14.17 -2.73
N ALA A 324 10.20 14.94 -2.51
CA ALA A 324 9.87 15.49 -1.19
C ALA A 324 9.60 14.37 -0.17
N SER A 325 8.89 13.30 -0.58
CA SER A 325 8.63 12.15 0.28
C SER A 325 9.92 11.39 0.63
N GLN A 326 10.81 11.17 -0.32
CA GLN A 326 12.08 10.46 -0.05
C GLN A 326 13.03 11.29 0.80
N ALA A 327 13.20 12.57 0.47
CA ALA A 327 14.02 13.49 1.26
C ALA A 327 13.49 13.65 2.69
N GLY A 328 12.16 13.80 2.83
CA GLY A 328 11.48 13.84 4.12
C GLY A 328 11.68 12.56 4.92
N SER A 329 11.50 11.40 4.30
CA SER A 329 11.69 10.11 4.97
C SER A 329 13.12 9.92 5.47
N TRP A 330 14.10 10.28 4.66
CA TRP A 330 15.51 10.22 5.06
C TRP A 330 15.82 11.18 6.22
N LEU A 331 15.40 12.45 6.12
CA LEU A 331 15.61 13.45 7.17
C LEU A 331 14.95 13.04 8.49
N ILE A 332 13.72 12.52 8.44
CA ILE A 332 12.98 12.10 9.62
C ILE A 332 13.63 10.88 10.27
N ALA A 333 13.97 9.85 9.49
CA ALA A 333 14.56 8.64 10.02
C ALA A 333 15.95 8.89 10.62
N SER A 334 16.81 9.70 9.98
CA SER A 334 18.18 9.92 10.39
C SER A 334 18.34 10.98 11.49
N SER A 335 17.53 12.05 11.46
CA SER A 335 17.78 13.23 12.30
C SER A 335 16.69 13.50 13.34
N LEU A 336 15.43 13.30 13.01
CA LEU A 336 14.33 13.69 13.88
C LEU A 336 13.84 12.58 14.79
N MET A 337 13.68 11.35 14.28
CA MET A 337 13.16 10.22 15.05
C MET A 337 13.94 9.90 16.34
N PRO A 338 15.29 10.01 16.39
CA PRO A 338 16.01 9.77 17.62
C PRO A 338 15.72 10.78 18.73
N HIS A 339 15.29 12.01 18.36
CA HIS A 339 15.16 13.13 19.28
C HIS A 339 13.72 13.56 19.56
N VAL A 340 12.76 13.18 18.70
CA VAL A 340 11.39 13.67 18.74
C VAL A 340 10.41 12.52 18.95
N ALA A 341 9.40 12.74 19.80
CA ALA A 341 8.35 11.74 20.02
C ALA A 341 7.50 11.55 18.75
N PRO A 342 7.05 10.31 18.43
CA PRO A 342 6.30 10.02 17.21
C PRO A 342 5.10 10.94 16.96
N ARG A 343 4.32 11.27 18.01
CA ARG A 343 3.17 12.17 17.91
C ARG A 343 3.54 13.58 17.42
N ALA A 344 4.71 14.08 17.82
CA ALA A 344 5.18 15.43 17.47
C ALA A 344 5.71 15.51 16.03
N LEU A 345 5.86 14.38 15.36
CA LEU A 345 6.13 14.28 13.92
C LEU A 345 4.85 14.00 13.14
N MET A 346 4.03 13.05 13.60
CA MET A 346 2.84 12.58 12.87
C MET A 346 1.73 13.64 12.80
N ALA A 347 1.44 14.32 13.90
CA ALA A 347 0.35 15.29 13.92
C ALA A 347 0.65 16.53 13.04
N PRO A 348 1.81 17.22 13.16
CA PRO A 348 2.17 18.28 12.22
C PRO A 348 2.31 17.78 10.79
N GLY A 349 2.86 16.57 10.57
CA GLY A 349 2.98 15.98 9.25
C GLY A 349 1.62 15.81 8.55
N ALA A 350 0.63 15.31 9.27
CA ALA A 350 -0.73 15.21 8.74
C ALA A 350 -1.36 16.58 8.43
N LEU A 351 -1.07 17.61 9.24
CA LEU A 351 -1.50 18.99 8.96
C LEU A 351 -0.80 19.59 7.74
N VAL A 352 0.50 19.31 7.56
CA VAL A 352 1.25 19.71 6.35
C VAL A 352 0.64 19.07 5.10
N ALA A 353 0.30 17.77 5.17
CA ALA A 353 -0.40 17.10 4.09
C ALA A 353 -1.81 17.70 3.86
N ALA A 354 -2.54 18.04 4.93
CA ALA A 354 -3.83 18.72 4.82
C ALA A 354 -3.73 20.09 4.14
N ALA A 355 -2.67 20.86 4.42
CA ALA A 355 -2.40 22.11 3.73
C ALA A 355 -2.13 21.90 2.23
N GLY A 356 -1.38 20.84 1.87
CA GLY A 356 -1.19 20.45 0.47
C GLY A 356 -2.51 20.14 -0.22
N MET A 357 -3.40 19.37 0.42
CA MET A 357 -4.75 19.09 -0.11
C MET A 357 -5.60 20.35 -0.22
N ALA A 358 -5.49 21.27 0.77
CA ALA A 358 -6.21 22.54 0.75
C ALA A 358 -5.76 23.44 -0.42
N LEU A 359 -4.48 23.43 -0.80
CA LEU A 359 -4.02 24.12 -2.01
C LEU A 359 -4.67 23.56 -3.28
N LEU A 360 -4.84 22.25 -3.37
CA LEU A 360 -5.47 21.62 -4.53
C LEU A 360 -6.96 21.94 -4.67
N THR A 361 -7.62 22.46 -3.62
CA THR A 361 -9.01 22.94 -3.74
C THR A 361 -9.13 24.20 -4.59
N GLN A 362 -8.04 24.92 -4.82
CA GLN A 362 -7.99 26.18 -5.57
C GLN A 362 -7.68 25.99 -7.06
N LEU A 363 -7.59 24.74 -7.53
CA LEU A 363 -7.32 24.46 -8.94
C LEU A 363 -8.45 25.00 -9.84
N GLN A 364 -8.05 25.50 -10.99
CA GLN A 364 -8.92 26.07 -12.01
C GLN A 364 -8.68 25.37 -13.36
N PRO A 365 -9.66 25.40 -14.29
CA PRO A 365 -9.49 24.81 -15.62
C PRO A 365 -8.28 25.37 -16.40
N ALA A 366 -7.92 26.62 -16.18
CA ALA A 366 -6.74 27.30 -16.76
C ALA A 366 -5.60 27.42 -15.75
N GLY A 367 -5.49 26.51 -14.77
CA GLY A 367 -4.56 26.62 -13.66
C GLY A 367 -3.09 26.45 -14.04
N ALA A 368 -2.20 27.09 -13.28
CA ALA A 368 -0.76 26.95 -13.44
C ALA A 368 -0.19 25.87 -12.52
N TYR A 369 0.46 24.86 -13.09
CA TYR A 369 1.11 23.78 -12.35
C TYR A 369 2.07 24.30 -11.27
N LEU A 370 2.95 25.26 -11.63
CA LEU A 370 4.01 25.78 -10.76
C LEU A 370 3.50 26.49 -9.51
N LEU A 371 2.32 27.12 -9.56
CA LEU A 371 1.81 27.96 -8.48
C LEU A 371 0.99 27.16 -7.45
N LEU A 372 0.30 26.12 -7.87
CA LEU A 372 -0.62 25.37 -7.01
C LEU A 372 -0.25 23.88 -6.89
N VAL A 373 -0.01 23.19 -8.00
CA VAL A 373 0.22 21.75 -7.99
C VAL A 373 1.59 21.41 -7.38
N LEU A 374 2.66 22.05 -7.84
CA LEU A 374 4.01 21.81 -7.35
C LEU A 374 4.15 22.02 -5.84
N PRO A 375 3.74 23.19 -5.25
CA PRO A 375 3.84 23.36 -3.80
C PRO A 375 2.92 22.40 -3.03
N ALA A 376 1.73 22.06 -3.56
CA ALA A 376 0.87 21.06 -2.96
C ALA A 376 1.54 19.69 -2.92
N GLU A 377 2.19 19.25 -4.00
CA GLU A 377 2.91 17.98 -4.06
C GLU A 377 4.09 17.92 -3.08
N VAL A 378 4.84 18.99 -2.93
CA VAL A 378 5.93 19.09 -1.95
C VAL A 378 5.38 18.95 -0.53
N LEU A 379 4.29 19.67 -0.20
CA LEU A 379 3.65 19.56 1.11
C LEU A 379 3.09 18.16 1.37
N LEU A 380 2.45 17.56 0.38
CA LEU A 380 1.95 16.18 0.47
C LEU A 380 3.10 15.18 0.68
N GLY A 381 4.19 15.29 -0.07
CA GLY A 381 5.35 14.42 0.06
C GLY A 381 6.04 14.53 1.42
N LEU A 382 6.26 15.74 1.92
CA LEU A 382 6.81 15.96 3.26
C LEU A 382 5.85 15.50 4.35
N GLY A 383 4.56 15.78 4.21
CA GLY A 383 3.54 15.41 5.19
C GLY A 383 3.42 13.89 5.34
N ILE A 384 3.37 13.14 4.23
CA ILE A 384 3.27 11.68 4.27
C ILE A 384 4.50 11.04 4.94
N SER A 385 5.71 11.54 4.68
CA SER A 385 6.92 11.02 5.30
C SER A 385 6.95 11.27 6.82
N CYS A 386 6.48 12.45 7.26
CA CYS A 386 6.33 12.77 8.68
C CYS A 386 5.36 11.85 9.42
N VAL A 387 4.42 11.23 8.70
CA VAL A 387 3.48 10.26 9.27
C VAL A 387 3.98 8.83 9.13
N MET A 388 4.33 8.39 7.92
CA MET A 388 4.60 6.98 7.63
C MET A 388 5.81 6.44 8.40
N VAL A 389 6.93 7.17 8.44
CA VAL A 389 8.15 6.70 9.09
C VAL A 389 7.94 6.47 10.60
N PRO A 390 7.39 7.44 11.38
CA PRO A 390 7.11 7.21 12.80
C PRO A 390 5.97 6.21 13.04
N ALA A 391 4.97 6.13 12.15
CA ALA A 391 3.87 5.19 12.29
C ALA A 391 4.33 3.73 12.19
N PHE A 392 5.15 3.40 11.18
CA PHE A 392 5.75 2.07 11.06
C PHE A 392 6.63 1.72 12.27
N SER A 393 7.42 2.68 12.74
CA SER A 393 8.23 2.49 13.95
C SER A 393 7.36 2.23 15.18
N THR A 394 6.31 3.04 15.41
CA THR A 394 5.40 2.92 16.57
C THR A 394 4.62 1.60 16.52
N ALA A 395 4.16 1.20 15.35
CA ALA A 395 3.40 -0.03 15.15
C ALA A 395 4.20 -1.30 15.46
N THR A 396 5.52 -1.27 15.26
CA THR A 396 6.43 -2.42 15.47
C THR A 396 7.22 -2.35 16.78
N GLN A 397 7.12 -1.24 17.52
CA GLN A 397 7.83 -1.03 18.77
C GLN A 397 7.29 -1.91 19.91
N ARG A 398 8.17 -2.52 20.73
CA ARG A 398 7.80 -3.36 21.89
C ARG A 398 6.85 -4.52 21.56
N VAL A 399 6.94 -5.04 20.35
CA VAL A 399 6.23 -6.27 19.92
C VAL A 399 7.15 -7.45 20.13
N ASP A 400 6.60 -8.59 20.58
CA ASP A 400 7.37 -9.84 20.63
C ASP A 400 7.94 -10.11 19.21
N PRO A 401 9.23 -10.50 19.09
CA PRO A 401 9.82 -10.84 17.78
C PRO A 401 9.01 -11.83 16.95
N ARG A 402 8.23 -12.70 17.62
CA ARG A 402 7.32 -13.66 16.95
C ARG A 402 6.07 -13.00 16.36
N GLU A 403 5.69 -11.82 16.83
CA GLU A 403 4.50 -11.07 16.40
C GLU A 403 4.83 -9.84 15.54
N SER A 404 6.12 -9.54 15.37
CA SER A 404 6.56 -8.37 14.59
C SER A 404 6.07 -8.43 13.14
N GLY A 405 5.97 -9.64 12.56
CA GLY A 405 5.39 -9.86 11.23
C GLY A 405 3.91 -9.48 11.17
N VAL A 406 3.12 -9.88 12.18
CA VAL A 406 1.69 -9.55 12.26
C VAL A 406 1.50 -8.03 12.42
N ALA A 407 2.28 -7.37 13.28
CA ALA A 407 2.21 -5.93 13.47
C ALA A 407 2.52 -5.16 12.16
N SER A 408 3.57 -5.56 11.44
CA SER A 408 3.93 -4.98 10.13
C SER A 408 2.85 -5.25 9.07
N ALA A 409 2.30 -6.47 9.03
CA ALA A 409 1.21 -6.82 8.13
C ALA A 409 -0.04 -5.97 8.42
N THR A 410 -0.33 -5.68 9.69
CA THR A 410 -1.47 -4.84 10.08
C THR A 410 -1.32 -3.39 9.60
N VAL A 411 -0.10 -2.80 9.67
CA VAL A 411 0.15 -1.47 9.09
C VAL A 411 -0.12 -1.46 7.59
N ASN A 412 0.39 -2.46 6.88
CA ASN A 412 0.16 -2.57 5.43
C ASN A 412 -1.32 -2.79 5.11
N ALA A 413 -2.03 -3.64 5.87
CA ALA A 413 -3.47 -3.83 5.73
C ALA A 413 -4.23 -2.53 5.98
N ALA A 414 -3.91 -1.78 7.03
CA ALA A 414 -4.50 -0.47 7.31
C ALA A 414 -4.27 0.52 6.17
N SER A 415 -3.07 0.55 5.59
CA SER A 415 -2.74 1.35 4.41
C SER A 415 -3.59 0.97 3.19
N GLN A 416 -3.73 -0.33 2.89
CA GLN A 416 -4.51 -0.81 1.73
C GLN A 416 -6.02 -0.57 1.91
N VAL A 417 -6.54 -0.84 3.10
CA VAL A 417 -7.95 -0.55 3.44
C VAL A 417 -8.22 0.95 3.36
N GLY A 418 -7.33 1.77 3.93
CA GLY A 418 -7.41 3.23 3.82
C GLY A 418 -7.42 3.70 2.36
N GLY A 419 -6.52 3.17 1.54
CA GLY A 419 -6.46 3.48 0.10
C GLY A 419 -7.74 3.12 -0.64
N SER A 420 -8.28 1.92 -0.39
CA SER A 420 -9.53 1.45 -1.02
C SER A 420 -10.73 2.32 -0.62
N LEU A 421 -10.90 2.55 0.68
CA LEU A 421 -12.01 3.37 1.20
C LEU A 421 -11.87 4.83 0.76
N GLY A 422 -10.66 5.38 0.85
CA GLY A 422 -10.39 6.76 0.43
C GLY A 422 -10.69 6.99 -1.05
N THR A 423 -10.22 6.08 -1.91
CA THR A 423 -10.51 6.15 -3.35
C THR A 423 -12.01 6.08 -3.62
N ALA A 424 -12.72 5.11 -3.00
CA ALA A 424 -14.16 4.94 -3.19
C ALA A 424 -14.93 6.18 -2.68
N LEU A 425 -14.69 6.63 -1.45
CA LEU A 425 -15.38 7.77 -0.85
C LEU A 425 -15.10 9.07 -1.59
N LEU A 426 -13.84 9.38 -1.86
CA LEU A 426 -13.49 10.65 -2.50
C LEU A 426 -13.92 10.69 -3.96
N ASN A 427 -13.90 9.56 -4.68
CA ASN A 427 -14.46 9.52 -6.03
C ASN A 427 -15.99 9.68 -6.03
N THR A 428 -16.69 9.09 -5.04
CA THR A 428 -18.15 9.31 -4.87
C THR A 428 -18.44 10.79 -4.69
N VAL A 429 -17.72 11.45 -3.81
CA VAL A 429 -17.87 12.88 -3.54
C VAL A 429 -17.58 13.71 -4.81
N ALA A 430 -16.48 13.39 -5.52
CA ALA A 430 -16.10 14.11 -6.74
C ALA A 430 -17.16 13.99 -7.84
N VAL A 431 -17.62 12.77 -8.11
CA VAL A 431 -18.62 12.51 -9.17
C VAL A 431 -19.95 13.17 -8.82
N SER A 432 -20.39 13.05 -7.57
CA SER A 432 -21.64 13.70 -7.12
C SER A 432 -21.59 15.21 -7.19
N ALA A 433 -20.48 15.81 -6.79
CA ALA A 433 -20.29 17.27 -6.87
C ALA A 433 -20.19 17.75 -8.33
N ALA A 434 -19.50 17.01 -9.19
CA ALA A 434 -19.41 17.33 -10.61
C ALA A 434 -20.78 17.25 -11.31
N ALA A 435 -21.59 16.24 -10.99
CA ALA A 435 -22.95 16.07 -11.56
C ALA A 435 -23.91 17.19 -11.19
N GLY A 436 -23.75 17.81 -10.01
CA GLY A 436 -24.54 18.96 -9.57
C GLY A 436 -24.09 20.31 -10.12
N PHE A 437 -22.99 20.36 -10.86
CA PHE A 437 -22.39 21.62 -11.34
C PHE A 437 -22.88 21.98 -12.74
N ALA A 438 -23.52 23.15 -12.86
CA ALA A 438 -23.95 23.68 -14.15
C ALA A 438 -22.78 24.41 -14.84
N GLY A 439 -22.15 23.80 -15.86
CA GLY A 439 -21.05 24.40 -16.59
C GLY A 439 -20.39 23.47 -17.60
N ALA A 440 -19.27 23.93 -18.20
CA ALA A 440 -18.49 23.08 -19.10
C ALA A 440 -17.93 21.85 -18.37
N GLN A 441 -17.79 20.73 -19.07
CA GLN A 441 -17.34 19.45 -18.50
C GLN A 441 -16.02 19.58 -17.72
N ALA A 442 -15.04 20.34 -18.24
CA ALA A 442 -13.78 20.57 -17.54
C ALA A 442 -13.97 21.33 -16.21
N ALA A 443 -14.86 22.32 -16.18
CA ALA A 443 -15.16 23.07 -14.95
C ALA A 443 -15.92 22.21 -13.94
N ALA A 444 -16.86 21.38 -14.37
CA ALA A 444 -17.55 20.42 -13.51
C ALA A 444 -16.57 19.41 -12.90
N PHE A 445 -15.62 18.88 -13.70
CA PHE A 445 -14.57 18.00 -13.20
C PHE A 445 -13.70 18.67 -12.15
N VAL A 446 -13.22 19.92 -12.40
CA VAL A 446 -12.38 20.66 -11.46
C VAL A 446 -13.16 20.97 -10.18
N HIS A 447 -14.46 21.31 -10.28
CA HIS A 447 -15.31 21.51 -9.11
C HIS A 447 -15.43 20.22 -8.27
N GLY A 448 -15.74 19.09 -8.91
CA GLY A 448 -15.79 17.78 -8.22
C GLY A 448 -14.48 17.44 -7.53
N PHE A 449 -13.35 17.68 -8.21
CA PHE A 449 -12.01 17.50 -7.65
C PHE A 449 -11.74 18.43 -6.44
N SER A 450 -12.10 19.71 -6.55
CA SER A 450 -11.95 20.67 -5.44
C SER A 450 -12.72 20.22 -4.19
N VAL A 451 -13.97 19.76 -4.34
CA VAL A 451 -14.77 19.25 -3.23
C VAL A 451 -14.16 17.97 -2.63
N ALA A 452 -13.70 17.04 -3.47
CA ALA A 452 -13.07 15.82 -2.99
C ALA A 452 -11.76 16.08 -2.24
N THR A 453 -10.93 17.01 -2.72
CA THR A 453 -9.68 17.39 -2.03
C THR A 453 -9.95 18.13 -0.72
N ALA A 454 -11.02 18.91 -0.62
CA ALA A 454 -11.46 19.50 0.64
C ALA A 454 -11.80 18.43 1.69
N TRP A 455 -12.55 17.38 1.30
CA TRP A 455 -12.81 16.24 2.16
C TRP A 455 -11.54 15.44 2.50
N GLY A 456 -10.61 15.30 1.55
CA GLY A 456 -9.29 14.74 1.80
C GLY A 456 -8.51 15.52 2.86
N ALA A 457 -8.54 16.86 2.80
CA ALA A 457 -7.94 17.72 3.83
C ALA A 457 -8.59 17.51 5.21
N VAL A 458 -9.92 17.40 5.28
CA VAL A 458 -10.65 17.10 6.53
C VAL A 458 -10.22 15.75 7.11
N ILE A 459 -10.09 14.71 6.29
CA ILE A 459 -9.61 13.39 6.72
C ILE A 459 -8.18 13.48 7.28
N LEU A 460 -7.31 14.28 6.67
CA LEU A 460 -5.94 14.49 7.15
C LEU A 460 -5.88 15.27 8.47
N VAL A 461 -6.77 16.25 8.66
CA VAL A 461 -6.92 16.93 9.96
C VAL A 461 -7.41 15.96 11.02
N LEU A 462 -8.36 15.07 10.69
CA LEU A 462 -8.79 14.01 11.59
C LEU A 462 -7.63 13.06 11.94
N ALA A 463 -6.78 12.72 10.97
CA ALA A 463 -5.57 11.93 11.23
C ALA A 463 -4.62 12.64 12.21
N ALA A 464 -4.45 13.95 12.11
CA ALA A 464 -3.66 14.75 13.05
C ALA A 464 -4.25 14.73 14.46
N LEU A 465 -5.58 14.85 14.59
CA LEU A 465 -6.28 14.74 15.88
C LEU A 465 -6.10 13.36 16.49
N VAL A 466 -6.28 12.28 15.71
CA VAL A 466 -6.06 10.90 16.18
C VAL A 466 -4.62 10.69 16.62
N ALA A 467 -3.64 11.20 15.86
CA ALA A 467 -2.22 11.13 16.24
C ALA A 467 -1.95 11.83 17.59
N THR A 468 -2.57 13.00 17.80
CA THR A 468 -2.40 13.77 19.04
C THR A 468 -3.03 13.08 20.24
N VAL A 469 -4.25 12.52 20.08
CA VAL A 469 -5.03 11.92 21.17
C VAL A 469 -4.56 10.53 21.50
N LEU A 470 -4.34 9.66 20.50
CA LEU A 470 -4.06 8.23 20.73
C LEU A 470 -2.58 7.92 20.90
N ILE A 471 -1.67 8.67 20.25
CA ILE A 471 -0.23 8.35 20.31
C ILE A 471 0.42 9.06 21.49
N SER A 472 0.76 8.29 22.51
CA SER A 472 1.47 8.76 23.72
C SER A 472 2.89 8.22 23.84
N ALA A 473 3.38 7.48 22.82
CA ALA A 473 4.72 6.91 22.80
C ALA A 473 5.77 8.00 23.04
N GLY A 474 6.67 7.77 24.00
CA GLY A 474 7.83 8.63 24.25
C GLY A 474 8.89 8.51 23.15
N ARG A 475 9.98 9.25 23.31
CA ARG A 475 11.13 9.16 22.41
C ARG A 475 11.65 7.73 22.35
N PRO A 476 12.10 7.21 21.19
CA PRO A 476 12.80 5.95 21.12
C PRO A 476 14.03 6.00 22.04
N GLN A 477 14.09 5.10 23.03
CA GLN A 477 15.27 5.01 23.87
C GLN A 477 16.38 4.31 23.06
N PRO A 478 17.61 4.87 23.00
CA PRO A 478 18.73 4.14 22.45
C PRO A 478 18.88 2.83 23.25
N HIS A 479 19.05 1.71 22.54
CA HIS A 479 19.36 0.44 23.19
C HIS A 479 20.59 0.64 24.06
N ARG A 480 20.44 0.62 25.37
CA ARG A 480 21.59 0.42 26.28
C ARG A 480 22.07 -1.00 26.02
N PRO A 481 23.33 -1.19 25.59
CA PRO A 481 23.90 -2.52 25.56
C PRO A 481 23.88 -3.07 27.01
N ILE A 482 23.29 -4.24 27.17
CA ILE A 482 23.40 -5.05 28.39
C ILE A 482 24.76 -5.73 28.35
#